data_420a2814d34521cae583121be95fa9e6
#
_entry.id   420a2814d34521cae583121be95fa9e6
#
_cell.length_a   1.000
_cell.length_b   1.000
_cell.length_c   1.000
_cell.angle_alpha   90.00
_cell.angle_beta   90.00
_cell.angle_gamma   90.00
#
_symmetry.space_group_name_H-M   'P 1'
#
loop_
_entity.id
_entity.type
_entity.pdbx_description
1 polymer ?
#
loop_
_entity_poly.entity_id
_entity_poly.type
_entity_poly.pdbx_seq_one_letter_code
_entity_poly.pdbx_strand_id
1 'polypeptide(L)'
;MTMRWFYYAAPQTFYGLAGRLWPWLAALALALTLAGLWVGFALAPADAQQGEGYRIIFVHVPVSWMSMVIYLAMAFWAVLGLTFNTRLSGMMTRALAPTGAMFAFLSLWTGALWGKPMWGTWWVGDARLSSELILFFLYLGYMALTSAIDDVRRADRAGALIAIVGAINVPIIYFSVKWWNTLHQGASVSLTRSPSMAQLMLWGMLLMALAMWAYTLAIVCYRVRTLIIERERHTDWVQALPEVAGAKA
;
A
#
# COMPACT_ATOMS: atom_id res chain seq x y z
N MET A 1 -25.89 -17.53 -19.10
CA MET A 1 -24.88 -17.41 -18.03
C MET A 1 -24.97 -15.99 -17.47
N THR A 2 -25.77 -15.75 -16.43
CA THR A 2 -25.94 -14.44 -15.82
C THR A 2 -24.66 -14.12 -15.08
N MET A 3 -23.87 -13.19 -15.59
CA MET A 3 -22.68 -12.67 -14.93
C MET A 3 -23.08 -12.05 -13.58
N ARG A 4 -22.77 -12.71 -12.46
CA ARG A 4 -23.04 -12.21 -11.13
C ARG A 4 -21.95 -11.20 -10.74
N TRP A 5 -22.04 -9.97 -11.24
CA TRP A 5 -21.09 -8.89 -11.01
C TRP A 5 -20.75 -8.66 -9.53
N PHE A 6 -21.68 -8.90 -8.63
CA PHE A 6 -21.51 -8.70 -7.20
C PHE A 6 -21.24 -10.01 -6.42
N TYR A 7 -20.93 -11.11 -7.10
CA TYR A 7 -20.70 -12.39 -6.43
C TYR A 7 -19.62 -12.31 -5.35
N TYR A 8 -18.48 -11.69 -5.67
CA TYR A 8 -17.37 -11.50 -4.73
C TYR A 8 -17.50 -10.25 -3.84
N ALA A 9 -18.55 -9.47 -3.95
CA ALA A 9 -18.84 -8.39 -3.00
C ALA A 9 -19.41 -8.90 -1.68
N ALA A 10 -19.85 -10.17 -1.62
CA ALA A 10 -20.30 -10.80 -0.39
C ALA A 10 -19.08 -11.32 0.42
N PRO A 11 -18.98 -11.01 1.73
CA PRO A 11 -17.89 -11.46 2.59
C PRO A 11 -17.63 -12.96 2.52
N GLN A 12 -18.67 -13.79 2.55
CA GLN A 12 -18.58 -15.25 2.50
C GLN A 12 -17.85 -15.77 1.24
N THR A 13 -18.19 -15.25 0.06
CA THR A 13 -17.57 -15.67 -1.20
C THR A 13 -16.15 -15.11 -1.34
N PHE A 14 -15.93 -13.89 -0.88
CA PHE A 14 -14.60 -13.28 -0.87
C PHE A 14 -13.65 -14.01 0.11
N TYR A 15 -14.14 -14.45 1.27
CA TYR A 15 -13.35 -15.22 2.24
C TYR A 15 -12.67 -16.44 1.62
N GLY A 16 -13.45 -17.24 0.85
CA GLY A 16 -12.92 -18.41 0.16
C GLY A 16 -11.89 -18.06 -0.94
N LEU A 17 -12.15 -17.00 -1.71
CA LEU A 17 -11.23 -16.49 -2.73
C LEU A 17 -9.91 -16.02 -2.09
N ALA A 18 -10.01 -15.15 -1.08
CA ALA A 18 -8.85 -14.60 -0.37
C ALA A 18 -8.01 -15.70 0.27
N GLY A 19 -8.65 -16.75 0.82
CA GLY A 19 -7.97 -17.90 1.40
C GLY A 19 -7.15 -18.70 0.40
N ARG A 20 -7.61 -18.80 -0.86
CA ARG A 20 -6.88 -19.47 -1.93
C ARG A 20 -5.74 -18.63 -2.49
N LEU A 21 -5.90 -17.31 -2.54
CA LEU A 21 -4.96 -16.40 -3.20
C LEU A 21 -3.78 -15.99 -2.31
N TRP A 22 -4.03 -15.72 -1.02
CA TRP A 22 -3.00 -15.11 -0.17
C TRP A 22 -1.70 -15.91 -0.07
N PRO A 23 -1.67 -17.27 0.02
CA PRO A 23 -0.41 -18.00 0.13
C PRO A 23 0.44 -17.91 -1.13
N TRP A 24 -0.20 -17.97 -2.31
CA TRP A 24 0.49 -17.84 -3.60
C TRP A 24 1.01 -16.43 -3.83
N LEU A 25 0.24 -15.42 -3.45
CA LEU A 25 0.68 -14.02 -3.50
C LEU A 25 1.83 -13.77 -2.54
N ALA A 26 1.82 -14.37 -1.34
CA ALA A 26 2.92 -14.27 -0.38
C ALA A 26 4.19 -14.95 -0.91
N ALA A 27 4.07 -16.13 -1.49
CA ALA A 27 5.19 -16.85 -2.12
C ALA A 27 5.76 -16.04 -3.31
N LEU A 28 4.89 -15.47 -4.14
CA LEU A 28 5.29 -14.60 -5.25
C LEU A 28 6.00 -13.34 -4.74
N ALA A 29 5.47 -12.69 -3.70
CA ALA A 29 6.09 -11.52 -3.09
C ALA A 29 7.51 -11.83 -2.59
N LEU A 30 7.68 -12.96 -1.90
CA LEU A 30 8.99 -13.41 -1.43
C LEU A 30 9.96 -13.66 -2.60
N ALA A 31 9.53 -14.41 -3.61
CA ALA A 31 10.37 -14.72 -4.78
C ALA A 31 10.80 -13.44 -5.52
N LEU A 32 9.86 -12.52 -5.76
CA LEU A 32 10.14 -11.22 -6.41
C LEU A 32 11.05 -10.33 -5.55
N THR A 33 10.88 -10.34 -4.22
CA THR A 33 11.76 -9.60 -3.30
C THR A 33 13.18 -10.12 -3.38
N LEU A 34 13.37 -11.44 -3.29
CA LEU A 34 14.70 -12.06 -3.38
C LEU A 34 15.35 -11.78 -4.74
N ALA A 35 14.59 -11.92 -5.84
CA ALA A 35 15.07 -11.61 -7.18
C ALA A 35 15.42 -10.12 -7.35
N GLY A 36 14.55 -9.21 -6.88
CA GLY A 36 14.76 -7.77 -6.97
C GLY A 36 15.96 -7.30 -6.15
N LEU A 37 16.13 -7.83 -4.94
CA LEU A 37 17.31 -7.54 -4.11
C LEU A 37 18.59 -8.11 -4.76
N TRP A 38 18.55 -9.32 -5.29
CA TRP A 38 19.68 -9.91 -6.00
C TRP A 38 20.10 -9.09 -7.21
N VAL A 39 19.16 -8.74 -8.08
CA VAL A 39 19.44 -7.89 -9.25
C VAL A 39 19.93 -6.51 -8.83
N GLY A 40 19.28 -5.87 -7.86
CA GLY A 40 19.60 -4.51 -7.43
C GLY A 40 20.93 -4.40 -6.67
N PHE A 41 21.22 -5.33 -5.77
CA PHE A 41 22.40 -5.22 -4.90
C PHE A 41 23.61 -6.02 -5.40
N ALA A 42 23.41 -7.11 -6.16
CA ALA A 42 24.52 -7.95 -6.63
C ALA A 42 24.89 -7.71 -8.11
N LEU A 43 23.89 -7.42 -8.97
CA LEU A 43 24.13 -7.34 -10.41
C LEU A 43 24.12 -5.92 -10.98
N ALA A 44 23.31 -5.02 -10.42
CA ALA A 44 23.23 -3.66 -10.93
C ALA A 44 24.54 -2.90 -10.71
N PRO A 45 25.01 -2.08 -11.70
CA PRO A 45 26.20 -1.27 -11.51
C PRO A 45 25.96 -0.19 -10.46
N ALA A 46 27.04 0.40 -9.93
CA ALA A 46 26.97 1.62 -9.13
C ALA A 46 26.49 2.78 -10.01
N ASP A 47 25.74 3.73 -9.43
CA ASP A 47 25.33 4.93 -10.14
C ASP A 47 26.51 5.87 -10.37
N ALA A 48 26.56 6.50 -11.54
CA ALA A 48 27.69 7.36 -11.94
C ALA A 48 27.83 8.63 -11.08
N GLN A 49 26.75 9.12 -10.49
CA GLN A 49 26.74 10.37 -9.69
C GLN A 49 26.67 10.08 -8.19
N GLN A 50 25.86 9.11 -7.77
CA GLN A 50 25.56 8.81 -6.38
C GLN A 50 26.24 7.53 -5.86
N GLY A 51 26.97 6.82 -6.72
CA GLY A 51 27.68 5.61 -6.34
C GLY A 51 26.75 4.52 -5.77
N GLU A 52 27.25 3.84 -4.76
CA GLU A 52 26.51 2.76 -4.06
C GLU A 52 25.30 3.29 -3.26
N GLY A 53 25.30 4.57 -2.86
CA GLY A 53 24.18 5.18 -2.14
C GLY A 53 22.87 5.18 -2.93
N TYR A 54 22.95 5.14 -4.26
CA TYR A 54 21.77 5.07 -5.14
C TYR A 54 21.00 3.75 -5.03
N ARG A 55 21.60 2.66 -4.50
CA ARG A 55 20.92 1.37 -4.33
C ARG A 55 19.71 1.43 -3.41
N ILE A 56 19.59 2.44 -2.58
CA ILE A 56 18.39 2.67 -1.77
C ILE A 56 17.11 2.80 -2.62
N ILE A 57 17.26 3.15 -3.92
CA ILE A 57 16.15 3.26 -4.88
C ILE A 57 15.33 1.98 -4.98
N PHE A 58 15.96 0.79 -4.81
CA PHE A 58 15.27 -0.49 -4.90
C PHE A 58 14.27 -0.73 -3.77
N VAL A 59 14.38 0.01 -2.68
CA VAL A 59 13.40 -0.01 -1.58
C VAL A 59 12.57 1.26 -1.58
N HIS A 60 13.23 2.43 -1.62
CA HIS A 60 12.58 3.73 -1.46
C HIS A 60 11.49 3.99 -2.50
N VAL A 61 11.80 3.81 -3.79
CA VAL A 61 10.83 4.12 -4.86
C VAL A 61 9.63 3.17 -4.84
N PRO A 62 9.78 1.84 -4.74
CA PRO A 62 8.65 0.93 -4.61
C PRO A 62 7.73 1.22 -3.42
N VAL A 63 8.27 1.48 -2.22
CA VAL A 63 7.43 1.79 -1.05
C VAL A 63 6.75 3.14 -1.17
N SER A 64 7.41 4.15 -1.77
CA SER A 64 6.82 5.46 -2.03
C SER A 64 5.69 5.40 -3.06
N TRP A 65 5.82 4.60 -4.12
CA TRP A 65 4.73 4.37 -5.06
C TRP A 65 3.55 3.66 -4.39
N MET A 66 3.85 2.63 -3.60
CA MET A 66 2.81 1.84 -2.95
C MET A 66 2.10 2.60 -1.84
N SER A 67 2.75 3.52 -1.13
CA SER A 67 2.07 4.39 -0.16
C SER A 67 0.94 5.17 -0.83
N MET A 68 1.20 5.78 -1.98
CA MET A 68 0.20 6.53 -2.74
C MET A 68 -0.88 5.63 -3.35
N VAL A 69 -0.50 4.51 -3.96
CA VAL A 69 -1.43 3.57 -4.62
C VAL A 69 -2.39 2.95 -3.62
N ILE A 70 -1.90 2.54 -2.44
CA ILE A 70 -2.75 1.99 -1.38
C ILE A 70 -3.76 3.03 -0.89
N TYR A 71 -3.35 4.30 -0.75
CA TYR A 71 -4.28 5.35 -0.35
C TYR A 71 -5.40 5.58 -1.37
N LEU A 72 -5.04 5.58 -2.67
CA LEU A 72 -6.05 5.64 -3.75
C LEU A 72 -6.96 4.40 -3.74
N ALA A 73 -6.43 3.21 -3.47
CA ALA A 73 -7.24 2.01 -3.32
C ALA A 73 -8.19 2.10 -2.12
N MET A 74 -7.76 2.70 -0.99
CA MET A 74 -8.63 2.98 0.15
C MET A 74 -9.76 3.94 -0.23
N ALA A 75 -9.45 5.02 -0.94
CA ALA A 75 -10.46 5.98 -1.41
C ALA A 75 -11.44 5.31 -2.39
N PHE A 76 -10.97 4.46 -3.30
CA PHE A 76 -11.82 3.69 -4.20
C PHE A 76 -12.80 2.80 -3.43
N TRP A 77 -12.32 1.99 -2.48
CA TRP A 77 -13.19 1.15 -1.66
C TRP A 77 -14.12 1.98 -0.77
N ALA A 78 -13.68 3.14 -0.28
CA ALA A 78 -14.51 4.06 0.48
C ALA A 78 -15.68 4.59 -0.37
N VAL A 79 -15.43 5.00 -1.61
CA VAL A 79 -16.49 5.42 -2.56
C VAL A 79 -17.48 4.28 -2.81
N LEU A 80 -16.99 3.07 -3.09
CA LEU A 80 -17.87 1.90 -3.28
C LEU A 80 -18.70 1.61 -2.03
N GLY A 81 -18.10 1.72 -0.84
CA GLY A 81 -18.79 1.51 0.43
C GLY A 81 -19.91 2.51 0.67
N LEU A 82 -19.67 3.79 0.41
CA LEU A 82 -20.68 4.84 0.57
C LEU A 82 -21.79 4.76 -0.50
N THR A 83 -21.44 4.42 -1.74
CA THR A 83 -22.38 4.39 -2.86
C THR A 83 -23.28 3.15 -2.82
N PHE A 84 -22.69 1.97 -2.59
CA PHE A 84 -23.40 0.68 -2.67
C PHE A 84 -23.71 0.06 -1.31
N ASN A 85 -23.29 0.71 -0.21
CA ASN A 85 -23.45 0.23 1.17
C ASN A 85 -22.95 -1.22 1.36
N THR A 86 -21.84 -1.58 0.72
CA THR A 86 -21.27 -2.93 0.79
C THR A 86 -20.42 -3.11 2.05
N ARG A 87 -20.66 -4.19 2.79
CA ARG A 87 -19.90 -4.52 4.01
C ARG A 87 -18.42 -4.80 3.73
N LEU A 88 -18.12 -5.44 2.61
CA LEU A 88 -16.77 -5.78 2.22
C LEU A 88 -15.89 -4.54 1.99
N SER A 89 -16.45 -3.46 1.45
CA SER A 89 -15.70 -2.23 1.16
C SER A 89 -15.04 -1.61 2.40
N GLY A 90 -15.77 -1.51 3.52
CA GLY A 90 -15.19 -1.03 4.78
C GLY A 90 -14.08 -1.95 5.31
N MET A 91 -14.24 -3.28 5.15
CA MET A 91 -13.19 -4.24 5.52
C MET A 91 -11.95 -4.10 4.63
N MET A 92 -12.11 -3.88 3.33
CA MET A 92 -11.00 -3.65 2.39
C MET A 92 -10.22 -2.37 2.73
N THR A 93 -10.94 -1.26 2.98
CA THR A 93 -10.31 0.00 3.38
C THR A 93 -9.50 -0.17 4.68
N ARG A 94 -10.08 -0.86 5.67
CA ARG A 94 -9.44 -1.13 6.97
C ARG A 94 -8.23 -2.06 6.85
N ALA A 95 -8.29 -3.06 5.98
CA ALA A 95 -7.19 -3.99 5.73
C ALA A 95 -5.98 -3.33 5.03
N LEU A 96 -6.23 -2.34 4.17
CA LEU A 96 -5.22 -1.60 3.42
C LEU A 96 -4.42 -0.63 4.29
N ALA A 97 -5.08 0.06 5.23
CA ALA A 97 -4.52 1.19 5.97
C ALA A 97 -3.19 0.90 6.69
N PRO A 98 -3.02 -0.20 7.45
CA PRO A 98 -1.76 -0.46 8.14
C PRO A 98 -0.57 -0.69 7.20
N THR A 99 -0.82 -1.31 6.04
CA THR A 99 0.24 -1.51 5.02
C THR A 99 0.61 -0.21 4.35
N GLY A 100 -0.37 0.64 4.04
CA GLY A 100 -0.12 1.97 3.50
C GLY A 100 0.67 2.86 4.48
N ALA A 101 0.30 2.85 5.76
CA ALA A 101 1.03 3.56 6.81
C ALA A 101 2.50 3.07 6.92
N MET A 102 2.72 1.76 6.90
CA MET A 102 4.06 1.18 6.92
C MET A 102 4.88 1.64 5.71
N PHE A 103 4.31 1.64 4.51
CA PHE A 103 5.04 2.08 3.32
C PHE A 103 5.28 3.58 3.30
N ALA A 104 4.35 4.41 3.76
CA ALA A 104 4.59 5.84 3.93
C ALA A 104 5.71 6.12 4.96
N PHE A 105 5.73 5.41 6.08
CA PHE A 105 6.83 5.48 7.04
C PHE A 105 8.16 5.06 6.41
N LEU A 106 8.21 3.92 5.71
CA LEU A 106 9.43 3.45 5.04
C LEU A 106 9.90 4.42 3.95
N SER A 107 8.96 5.05 3.23
CA SER A 107 9.28 6.10 2.25
C SER A 107 10.00 7.28 2.92
N LEU A 108 9.46 7.80 4.02
CA LEU A 108 10.07 8.88 4.78
C LEU A 108 11.42 8.48 5.38
N TRP A 109 11.49 7.31 5.98
CA TRP A 109 12.70 6.78 6.60
C TRP A 109 13.84 6.57 5.60
N THR A 110 13.58 5.85 4.52
CA THR A 110 14.58 5.61 3.47
C THR A 110 14.94 6.88 2.72
N GLY A 111 13.99 7.80 2.55
CA GLY A 111 14.23 9.13 1.98
C GLY A 111 15.16 9.96 2.84
N ALA A 112 15.01 9.95 4.17
CA ALA A 112 15.91 10.63 5.10
C ALA A 112 17.33 10.01 5.06
N LEU A 113 17.43 8.68 5.06
CA LEU A 113 18.71 7.95 4.95
C LEU A 113 19.43 8.29 3.62
N TRP A 114 18.69 8.44 2.53
CA TRP A 114 19.23 8.83 1.25
C TRP A 114 19.60 10.32 1.20
N GLY A 115 18.77 11.18 1.77
CA GLY A 115 18.97 12.63 1.77
C GLY A 115 20.22 13.06 2.52
N LYS A 116 20.58 12.41 3.60
CA LYS A 116 21.75 12.78 4.41
C LYS A 116 23.06 12.79 3.64
N PRO A 117 23.46 11.73 2.92
CA PRO A 117 24.66 11.75 2.10
C PRO A 117 24.54 12.60 0.84
N MET A 118 23.33 12.77 0.27
CA MET A 118 23.13 13.48 -1.00
C MET A 118 22.99 15.00 -0.83
N TRP A 119 22.33 15.45 0.25
CA TRP A 119 21.96 16.85 0.48
C TRP A 119 22.53 17.42 1.78
N GLY A 120 23.25 16.61 2.57
CA GLY A 120 23.83 17.01 3.85
C GLY A 120 22.85 17.09 5.02
N THR A 121 21.55 16.84 4.79
CA THR A 121 20.50 16.91 5.81
C THR A 121 19.59 15.70 5.77
N TRP A 122 19.02 15.34 6.95
CA TRP A 122 18.04 14.27 7.07
C TRP A 122 16.65 14.67 6.57
N TRP A 123 16.35 15.95 6.64
CA TRP A 123 15.04 16.50 6.31
C TRP A 123 15.18 17.84 5.61
N VAL A 124 14.45 17.97 4.52
CA VAL A 124 14.21 19.23 3.83
C VAL A 124 12.71 19.49 3.88
N GLY A 125 12.29 20.62 4.45
CA GLY A 125 10.87 20.98 4.57
C GLY A 125 10.25 21.39 3.24
N ASP A 126 10.51 20.64 2.18
CA ASP A 126 9.94 20.90 0.86
C ASP A 126 8.54 20.28 0.70
N ALA A 127 7.87 20.62 -0.39
CA ALA A 127 6.51 20.16 -0.66
C ALA A 127 6.42 18.63 -0.83
N ARG A 128 7.47 17.98 -1.35
CA ARG A 128 7.50 16.53 -1.57
C ARG A 128 7.49 15.77 -0.26
N LEU A 129 8.44 16.08 0.63
CA LEU A 129 8.58 15.40 1.91
C LEU A 129 7.42 15.73 2.85
N SER A 130 7.00 17.01 2.87
CA SER A 130 5.89 17.45 3.72
C SER A 130 4.56 16.80 3.32
N SER A 131 4.27 16.69 2.03
CA SER A 131 3.05 16.02 1.58
C SER A 131 3.07 14.49 1.80
N GLU A 132 4.23 13.83 1.71
CA GLU A 132 4.39 12.43 2.09
C GLU A 132 4.19 12.22 3.61
N LEU A 133 4.67 13.15 4.44
CA LEU A 133 4.42 13.14 5.89
C LEU A 133 2.92 13.32 6.21
N ILE A 134 2.23 14.21 5.48
CA ILE A 134 0.77 14.36 5.59
C ILE A 134 0.08 13.05 5.23
N LEU A 135 0.51 12.35 4.17
CA LEU A 135 -0.04 11.05 3.81
C LEU A 135 0.11 10.02 4.94
N PHE A 136 1.27 9.97 5.57
CA PHE A 136 1.50 9.11 6.73
C PHE A 136 0.53 9.42 7.86
N PHE A 137 0.35 10.71 8.22
CA PHE A 137 -0.62 11.12 9.24
C PHE A 137 -2.08 10.87 8.84
N LEU A 138 -2.42 10.95 7.57
CA LEU A 138 -3.75 10.59 7.08
C LEU A 138 -4.04 9.08 7.30
N TYR A 139 -3.06 8.20 7.10
CA TYR A 139 -3.18 6.79 7.45
C TYR A 139 -3.37 6.57 8.95
N LEU A 140 -2.54 7.22 9.77
CA LEU A 140 -2.64 7.12 11.24
C LEU A 140 -3.98 7.68 11.73
N GLY A 141 -4.41 8.83 11.22
CA GLY A 141 -5.68 9.45 11.54
C GLY A 141 -6.87 8.58 11.16
N TYR A 142 -6.83 7.93 9.97
CA TYR A 142 -7.83 6.95 9.57
C TYR A 142 -7.91 5.79 10.58
N MET A 143 -6.78 5.20 10.94
CA MET A 143 -6.74 4.06 11.87
C MET A 143 -7.21 4.48 13.27
N ALA A 144 -6.75 5.62 13.77
CA ALA A 144 -7.15 6.14 15.08
C ALA A 144 -8.66 6.43 15.14
N LEU A 145 -9.19 7.16 14.14
CA LEU A 145 -10.61 7.49 14.09
C LEU A 145 -11.49 6.25 14.03
N THR A 146 -11.16 5.31 13.13
CA THR A 146 -11.97 4.08 12.97
C THR A 146 -11.88 3.14 14.17
N SER A 147 -10.82 3.23 14.97
CA SER A 147 -10.68 2.45 16.21
C SER A 147 -11.36 3.10 17.41
N ALA A 148 -11.58 4.41 17.39
CA ALA A 148 -12.24 5.15 18.47
C ALA A 148 -13.78 5.11 18.42
N ILE A 149 -14.36 4.61 17.34
CA ILE A 149 -15.81 4.55 17.14
C ILE A 149 -16.27 3.10 17.27
N ASP A 150 -17.09 2.81 18.30
CA ASP A 150 -17.59 1.45 18.59
C ASP A 150 -18.53 0.92 17.51
N ASP A 151 -19.43 1.78 16.99
CA ASP A 151 -20.34 1.39 15.93
C ASP A 151 -19.60 1.22 14.60
N VAL A 152 -19.54 -0.02 14.12
CA VAL A 152 -18.79 -0.41 12.91
C VAL A 152 -19.22 0.37 11.67
N ARG A 153 -20.53 0.66 11.51
CA ARG A 153 -21.04 1.38 10.34
C ARG A 153 -20.66 2.86 10.40
N ARG A 154 -20.72 3.46 11.58
CA ARG A 154 -20.29 4.83 11.80
C ARG A 154 -18.78 4.97 11.59
N ALA A 155 -17.99 4.03 12.13
CA ALA A 155 -16.55 3.96 11.93
C ALA A 155 -16.18 3.87 10.43
N ASP A 156 -16.82 2.96 9.68
CA ASP A 156 -16.59 2.80 8.25
C ASP A 156 -16.95 4.07 7.45
N ARG A 157 -18.06 4.76 7.79
CA ARG A 157 -18.45 6.03 7.15
C ARG A 157 -17.48 7.17 7.46
N ALA A 158 -17.09 7.32 8.73
CA ALA A 158 -16.11 8.34 9.13
C ALA A 158 -14.74 8.11 8.48
N GLY A 159 -14.27 6.86 8.47
CA GLY A 159 -13.04 6.46 7.79
C GLY A 159 -13.12 6.69 6.27
N ALA A 160 -14.27 6.41 5.65
CA ALA A 160 -14.47 6.64 4.22
C ALA A 160 -14.31 8.13 3.85
N LEU A 161 -14.80 9.05 4.68
CA LEU A 161 -14.63 10.49 4.45
C LEU A 161 -13.15 10.89 4.49
N ILE A 162 -12.38 10.42 5.49
CA ILE A 162 -10.93 10.69 5.57
C ILE A 162 -10.22 10.11 4.34
N ALA A 163 -10.54 8.87 3.94
CA ALA A 163 -9.90 8.24 2.80
C ALA A 163 -10.16 9.00 1.49
N ILE A 164 -11.40 9.46 1.27
CA ILE A 164 -11.77 10.20 0.05
C ILE A 164 -11.13 11.59 0.05
N VAL A 165 -11.27 12.36 1.13
CA VAL A 165 -10.73 13.72 1.22
C VAL A 165 -9.20 13.68 1.18
N GLY A 166 -8.58 12.76 1.90
CA GLY A 166 -7.13 12.63 1.93
C GLY A 166 -6.52 12.20 0.59
N ALA A 167 -7.29 11.57 -0.32
CA ALA A 167 -6.82 11.20 -1.64
C ALA A 167 -6.40 12.42 -2.49
N ILE A 168 -6.87 13.62 -2.18
CA ILE A 168 -6.43 14.87 -2.82
C ILE A 168 -4.93 15.11 -2.58
N ASN A 169 -4.37 14.61 -1.49
CA ASN A 169 -2.95 14.75 -1.19
C ASN A 169 -2.05 13.94 -2.15
N VAL A 170 -2.55 12.85 -2.73
CA VAL A 170 -1.74 11.98 -3.62
C VAL A 170 -1.27 12.70 -4.89
N PRO A 171 -2.11 13.39 -5.67
CA PRO A 171 -1.61 14.21 -6.78
C PRO A 171 -0.67 15.33 -6.33
N ILE A 172 -0.85 15.91 -5.13
CA ILE A 172 0.08 16.91 -4.59
C ILE A 172 1.46 16.28 -4.39
N ILE A 173 1.56 15.10 -3.79
CA ILE A 173 2.82 14.36 -3.65
C ILE A 173 3.44 14.13 -5.03
N TYR A 174 2.67 13.57 -5.98
CA TYR A 174 3.19 13.19 -7.29
C TYR A 174 3.71 14.38 -8.10
N PHE A 175 2.97 15.48 -8.11
CA PHE A 175 3.31 16.67 -8.89
C PHE A 175 4.17 17.71 -8.14
N SER A 176 4.42 17.52 -6.85
CA SER A 176 5.20 18.46 -6.03
C SER A 176 6.54 18.82 -6.64
N VAL A 177 7.27 17.83 -7.20
CA VAL A 177 8.56 18.04 -7.87
C VAL A 177 8.49 18.83 -9.18
N LYS A 178 7.29 19.06 -9.71
CA LYS A 178 7.05 19.88 -10.92
C LYS A 178 6.50 21.26 -10.57
N TRP A 179 5.72 21.36 -9.48
CA TRP A 179 5.03 22.60 -9.09
C TRP A 179 5.86 23.48 -8.17
N TRP A 180 6.77 22.89 -7.39
CA TRP A 180 7.60 23.60 -6.42
C TRP A 180 9.07 23.26 -6.59
N ASN A 181 9.95 24.19 -6.16
CA ASN A 181 11.36 23.92 -6.02
C ASN A 181 11.59 22.91 -4.89
N THR A 182 12.33 21.85 -5.19
CA THR A 182 12.64 20.77 -4.26
C THR A 182 14.02 20.22 -4.57
N LEU A 183 14.73 19.76 -3.55
CA LEU A 183 15.99 19.02 -3.74
C LEU A 183 15.73 17.59 -4.21
N HIS A 184 14.48 17.12 -4.09
CA HIS A 184 14.11 15.78 -4.55
C HIS A 184 14.24 15.69 -6.07
N GLN A 185 15.02 14.73 -6.54
CA GLN A 185 15.17 14.49 -7.98
C GLN A 185 13.85 14.09 -8.65
N GLY A 186 13.70 14.45 -9.91
CA GLY A 186 12.55 14.06 -10.73
C GLY A 186 12.46 12.54 -10.90
N ALA A 187 11.29 12.06 -11.35
CA ALA A 187 11.08 10.63 -11.56
C ALA A 187 12.05 10.07 -12.61
N SER A 188 12.87 9.09 -12.22
CA SER A 188 13.79 8.38 -13.12
C SER A 188 13.06 7.46 -14.11
N VAL A 189 11.80 7.12 -13.83
CA VAL A 189 10.91 6.37 -14.72
C VAL A 189 9.64 7.18 -14.97
N SER A 190 9.28 7.35 -16.22
CA SER A 190 8.05 8.02 -16.64
C SER A 190 7.43 7.32 -17.85
N LEU A 191 6.14 7.53 -18.08
CA LEU A 191 5.44 6.98 -19.25
C LEU A 191 5.80 7.71 -20.57
N THR A 192 6.43 8.88 -20.47
CA THR A 192 6.66 9.79 -21.62
C THR A 192 8.12 9.93 -22.03
N ARG A 193 9.05 9.36 -21.25
CA ARG A 193 10.49 9.44 -21.50
C ARG A 193 11.13 8.09 -21.22
N SER A 194 12.24 7.80 -21.91
CA SER A 194 13.10 6.65 -21.57
C SER A 194 13.62 6.77 -20.14
N PRO A 195 13.74 5.65 -19.39
CA PRO A 195 14.29 5.66 -18.05
C PRO A 195 15.71 6.27 -18.02
N SER A 196 15.99 7.09 -17.01
CA SER A 196 17.29 7.75 -16.81
C SER A 196 18.20 6.95 -15.87
N MET A 197 18.22 5.63 -16.02
CA MET A 197 19.04 4.72 -15.20
C MET A 197 19.50 3.51 -16.02
N ALA A 198 20.54 2.82 -15.53
CA ALA A 198 21.01 1.59 -16.17
C ALA A 198 19.90 0.51 -16.19
N GLN A 199 19.89 -0.31 -17.24
CA GLN A 199 18.84 -1.32 -17.47
C GLN A 199 18.69 -2.30 -16.30
N LEU A 200 19.79 -2.76 -15.69
CA LEU A 200 19.74 -3.65 -14.53
C LEU A 200 19.18 -2.97 -13.28
N MET A 201 19.46 -1.66 -13.09
CA MET A 201 18.82 -0.88 -12.01
C MET A 201 17.31 -0.80 -12.21
N LEU A 202 16.88 -0.53 -13.45
CA LEU A 202 15.45 -0.52 -13.79
C LEU A 202 14.78 -1.87 -13.46
N TRP A 203 15.38 -2.98 -13.88
CA TRP A 203 14.83 -4.31 -13.58
C TRP A 203 14.76 -4.59 -12.09
N GLY A 204 15.82 -4.30 -11.32
CA GLY A 204 15.83 -4.45 -9.87
C GLY A 204 14.70 -3.66 -9.21
N MET A 205 14.52 -2.40 -9.60
CA MET A 205 13.48 -1.54 -9.07
C MET A 205 12.06 -2.02 -9.44
N LEU A 206 11.84 -2.46 -10.69
CA LEU A 206 10.54 -2.97 -11.12
C LEU A 206 10.18 -4.30 -10.45
N LEU A 207 11.15 -5.20 -10.27
CA LEU A 207 10.95 -6.44 -9.52
C LEU A 207 10.53 -6.14 -8.07
N MET A 208 11.19 -5.18 -7.42
CA MET A 208 10.82 -4.73 -6.08
C MET A 208 9.44 -4.07 -6.05
N ALA A 209 9.07 -3.27 -7.06
CA ALA A 209 7.73 -2.71 -7.16
C ALA A 209 6.66 -3.81 -7.28
N LEU A 210 6.88 -4.81 -8.13
CA LEU A 210 5.98 -5.97 -8.26
C LEU A 210 5.93 -6.80 -6.97
N ALA A 211 7.05 -6.93 -6.26
CA ALA A 211 7.10 -7.57 -4.94
C ALA A 211 6.20 -6.87 -3.92
N MET A 212 6.25 -5.52 -3.86
CA MET A 212 5.41 -4.74 -2.96
C MET A 212 3.92 -4.81 -3.33
N TRP A 213 3.59 -4.88 -4.63
CA TRP A 213 2.22 -5.16 -5.09
C TRP A 213 1.73 -6.54 -4.62
N ALA A 214 2.52 -7.61 -4.87
CA ALA A 214 2.17 -8.96 -4.47
C ALA A 214 2.04 -9.09 -2.94
N TYR A 215 2.95 -8.48 -2.19
CA TYR A 215 2.88 -8.39 -0.74
C TYR A 215 1.61 -7.70 -0.26
N THR A 216 1.28 -6.54 -0.84
CA THR A 216 0.06 -5.80 -0.48
C THR A 216 -1.19 -6.64 -0.71
N LEU A 217 -1.30 -7.28 -1.87
CA LEU A 217 -2.44 -8.14 -2.17
C LEU A 217 -2.52 -9.34 -1.23
N ALA A 218 -1.38 -9.97 -0.90
CA ALA A 218 -1.33 -11.10 0.03
C ALA A 218 -1.81 -10.70 1.43
N ILE A 219 -1.23 -9.63 1.99
CA ILE A 219 -1.54 -9.19 3.36
C ILE A 219 -2.96 -8.64 3.49
N VAL A 220 -3.48 -7.98 2.44
CA VAL A 220 -4.87 -7.52 2.40
C VAL A 220 -5.83 -8.70 2.36
N CYS A 221 -5.60 -9.71 1.51
CA CYS A 221 -6.39 -10.93 1.52
C CYS A 221 -6.39 -11.62 2.90
N TYR A 222 -5.23 -11.71 3.54
CA TYR A 222 -5.11 -12.28 4.88
C TYR A 222 -5.90 -11.48 5.92
N ARG A 223 -5.70 -10.14 5.99
CA ARG A 223 -6.38 -9.27 6.95
C ARG A 223 -7.89 -9.19 6.74
N VAL A 224 -8.33 -9.15 5.49
CA VAL A 224 -9.77 -9.12 5.19
C VAL A 224 -10.45 -10.40 5.68
N ARG A 225 -9.81 -11.56 5.58
CA ARG A 225 -10.34 -12.81 6.16
C ARG A 225 -10.52 -12.69 7.68
N THR A 226 -9.53 -12.15 8.39
CA THR A 226 -9.63 -11.92 9.84
C THR A 226 -10.78 -10.97 10.18
N LEU A 227 -10.89 -9.84 9.45
CA LEU A 227 -11.98 -8.88 9.63
C LEU A 227 -13.36 -9.47 9.31
N ILE A 228 -13.46 -10.36 8.32
CA ILE A 228 -14.71 -11.06 8.01
C ILE A 228 -15.12 -11.96 9.17
N ILE A 229 -14.20 -12.79 9.72
CA ILE A 229 -14.48 -13.64 10.88
C ILE A 229 -14.95 -12.79 12.07
N GLU A 230 -14.25 -11.69 12.35
CA GLU A 230 -14.57 -10.79 13.47
C GLU A 230 -15.96 -10.17 13.31
N ARG A 231 -16.26 -9.58 12.14
CA ARG A 231 -17.49 -8.82 11.90
C ARG A 231 -18.72 -9.71 11.67
N GLU A 232 -18.53 -10.93 11.15
CA GLU A 232 -19.61 -11.88 10.86
C GLU A 232 -19.63 -13.07 11.83
N ARG A 233 -18.96 -12.96 12.96
CA ARG A 233 -18.82 -14.02 13.98
C ARG A 233 -20.13 -14.67 14.45
N HIS A 234 -21.26 -13.98 14.30
CA HIS A 234 -22.60 -14.45 14.72
C HIS A 234 -23.38 -15.10 13.57
N THR A 235 -22.82 -15.19 12.37
CA THR A 235 -23.48 -15.85 11.23
C THR A 235 -23.17 -17.35 11.23
N ASP A 236 -24.16 -18.15 10.80
CA ASP A 236 -24.06 -19.62 10.80
C ASP A 236 -22.87 -20.12 9.97
N TRP A 237 -22.59 -19.48 8.84
CA TRP A 237 -21.49 -19.90 7.98
C TRP A 237 -20.11 -19.67 8.61
N VAL A 238 -19.92 -18.60 9.42
CA VAL A 238 -18.67 -18.38 10.17
C VAL A 238 -18.54 -19.37 11.32
N GLN A 239 -19.66 -19.65 12.03
CA GLN A 239 -19.66 -20.63 13.11
C GLN A 239 -19.36 -22.06 12.62
N ALA A 240 -19.68 -22.36 11.36
CA ALA A 240 -19.40 -23.64 10.73
C ALA A 240 -17.96 -23.77 10.18
N LEU A 241 -17.14 -22.69 10.20
CA LEU A 241 -15.75 -22.77 9.75
C LEU A 241 -14.92 -23.66 10.70
N PRO A 242 -14.09 -24.60 10.17
CA PRO A 242 -13.27 -25.49 10.99
C PRO A 242 -12.36 -24.73 11.98
N GLU A 243 -11.77 -23.63 11.56
CA GLU A 243 -10.90 -22.77 12.37
C GLU A 243 -11.63 -22.06 13.54
N VAL A 244 -12.95 -21.89 13.45
CA VAL A 244 -13.78 -21.30 14.50
C VAL A 244 -14.40 -22.38 15.39
N ALA A 245 -14.85 -23.46 14.79
CA ALA A 245 -15.43 -24.60 15.52
C ALA A 245 -14.40 -25.30 16.41
N GLY A 246 -13.17 -25.50 15.93
CA GLY A 246 -12.07 -26.11 16.69
C GLY A 246 -11.53 -25.27 17.85
N ALA A 247 -11.74 -23.96 17.84
CA ALA A 247 -11.35 -23.08 18.94
C ALA A 247 -12.32 -23.12 20.14
N LYS A 248 -13.48 -23.77 20.01
CA LYS A 248 -14.51 -23.94 21.06
C LYS A 248 -14.48 -25.30 21.73
N ALA A 249 -13.71 -26.25 21.18
CA ALA A 249 -13.51 -27.58 21.76
C ALA A 249 -12.24 -27.59 22.63
#